data_0413f71351797126be2a316db1785f1f
#
_entry.id   0413f71351797126be2a316db1785f1f
#
_cell.length_a   1.000
_cell.length_b   1.000
_cell.length_c   1.000
_cell.angle_alpha   90.00
_cell.angle_beta   90.00
_cell.angle_gamma   90.00
#
_symmetry.space_group_name_H-M   'P 1'
#
loop_
_entity.id
_entity.type
_entity.pdbx_description
1 polymer ?
#
loop_
_entity_poly.entity_id
_entity_poly.type
_entity_poly.pdbx_seq_one_letter_code
_entity_poly.pdbx_strand_id
1 'polypeptide(L)'
;MPLSWNEIKTRANTFSKEWQDESREDAEAKSFWDAFFNVFGITRRRIASFEEPVKKADDKGGFIDLLWRGQLLVEHKSRGKSLDKAFSQAKEYFPGLKERDLPKYILVSDFSKFRLYNLETNEQIEFPLKELYQNVKLFGFIAGYQTQIIKPQDPINIKAAERMGKLHDALKAVGYTGHALELYLVRLLFCLQKTPLFSKNVCYKITSKPKRQMMAAI
;
A
#
# COMPACT_ATOMS: atom_id res chain seq x y z
N MET A 1 6.48 -14.58 -16.55
CA MET A 1 5.96 -15.10 -15.27
C MET A 1 6.75 -14.50 -14.13
N PRO A 2 6.13 -14.13 -13.03
CA PRO A 2 6.87 -13.70 -11.83
C PRO A 2 7.72 -14.86 -11.30
N LEU A 3 8.88 -14.55 -10.71
CA LEU A 3 9.76 -15.55 -10.10
C LEU A 3 9.07 -16.18 -8.89
N SER A 4 9.36 -17.46 -8.62
CA SER A 4 8.88 -18.09 -7.39
C SER A 4 9.54 -17.48 -6.14
N TRP A 5 8.87 -17.57 -4.98
CA TRP A 5 9.45 -17.10 -3.72
C TRP A 5 10.76 -17.80 -3.34
N ASN A 6 10.92 -19.08 -3.72
CA ASN A 6 12.16 -19.82 -3.48
C ASN A 6 13.30 -19.26 -4.32
N GLU A 7 13.03 -18.97 -5.59
CA GLU A 7 13.99 -18.34 -6.49
C GLU A 7 14.41 -16.96 -5.99
N ILE A 8 13.44 -16.13 -5.57
CA ILE A 8 13.71 -14.80 -5.00
C ILE A 8 14.58 -14.92 -3.75
N LYS A 9 14.30 -15.88 -2.85
CA LYS A 9 15.12 -16.11 -1.64
C LYS A 9 16.56 -16.51 -1.98
N THR A 10 16.73 -17.38 -2.98
CA THR A 10 18.06 -17.80 -3.44
C THR A 10 18.84 -16.61 -3.97
N ARG A 11 18.24 -15.80 -4.83
CA ARG A 11 18.85 -14.58 -5.38
C ARG A 11 19.15 -13.55 -4.28
N ALA A 12 18.25 -13.38 -3.31
CA ALA A 12 18.46 -12.48 -2.18
C ALA A 12 19.68 -12.89 -1.33
N ASN A 13 19.87 -14.19 -1.12
CA ASN A 13 21.04 -14.71 -0.39
C ASN A 13 22.33 -14.46 -1.17
N THR A 14 22.34 -14.67 -2.49
CA THR A 14 23.50 -14.35 -3.35
C THR A 14 23.81 -12.86 -3.31
N PHE A 15 22.80 -12.01 -3.51
CA PHE A 15 22.92 -10.56 -3.41
C PHE A 15 23.50 -10.11 -2.08
N SER A 16 23.02 -10.67 -0.97
CA SER A 16 23.52 -10.31 0.37
C SER A 16 25.00 -10.63 0.56
N LYS A 17 25.48 -11.72 -0.04
CA LYS A 17 26.91 -12.10 0.02
C LYS A 17 27.77 -11.21 -0.88
N GLU A 18 27.29 -10.84 -2.04
CA GLU A 18 28.02 -9.98 -2.98
C GLU A 18 28.24 -8.58 -2.44
N TRP A 19 27.23 -8.05 -1.70
CA TRP A 19 27.23 -6.67 -1.23
C TRP A 19 27.61 -6.49 0.24
N GLN A 20 27.94 -7.55 0.95
CA GLN A 20 28.18 -7.49 2.40
C GLN A 20 29.33 -6.56 2.81
N ASP A 21 30.35 -6.41 1.97
CA ASP A 21 31.57 -5.63 2.27
C ASP A 21 31.60 -4.25 1.58
N GLU A 22 30.54 -3.93 0.77
CA GLU A 22 30.49 -2.65 0.08
C GLU A 22 30.13 -1.49 1.03
N SER A 23 30.71 -0.32 0.79
CA SER A 23 30.52 0.86 1.64
C SER A 23 30.48 2.19 0.87
N ARG A 24 30.86 2.19 -0.43
CA ARG A 24 31.02 3.39 -1.24
C ARG A 24 29.72 3.77 -1.96
N GLU A 25 28.99 4.70 -1.37
CA GLU A 25 27.72 5.22 -1.90
C GLU A 25 27.87 5.79 -3.32
N ASP A 26 28.80 6.75 -3.51
CA ASP A 26 28.94 7.45 -4.79
C ASP A 26 29.30 6.55 -5.97
N ALA A 27 30.04 5.46 -5.71
CA ALA A 27 30.49 4.54 -6.75
C ALA A 27 29.46 3.44 -7.04
N GLU A 28 28.84 2.87 -5.99
CA GLU A 28 28.17 1.58 -6.08
C GLU A 28 26.66 1.61 -5.80
N ALA A 29 26.09 2.73 -5.32
CA ALA A 29 24.66 2.77 -4.99
C ALA A 29 23.75 2.41 -6.19
N LYS A 30 24.08 2.86 -7.39
CA LYS A 30 23.29 2.55 -8.60
C LYS A 30 23.36 1.08 -8.95
N SER A 31 24.55 0.49 -8.91
CA SER A 31 24.78 -0.94 -9.17
C SER A 31 24.08 -1.81 -8.13
N PHE A 32 24.15 -1.42 -6.85
CA PHE A 32 23.46 -2.06 -5.75
C PHE A 32 21.95 -2.12 -5.99
N TRP A 33 21.32 -0.99 -6.35
CA TRP A 33 19.88 -0.96 -6.60
C TRP A 33 19.49 -1.69 -7.87
N ASP A 34 20.28 -1.64 -8.94
CA ASP A 34 20.03 -2.45 -10.14
C ASP A 34 20.07 -3.96 -9.80
N ALA A 35 21.06 -4.40 -8.99
CA ALA A 35 21.15 -5.78 -8.51
C ALA A 35 20.00 -6.14 -7.56
N PHE A 36 19.60 -5.23 -6.66
CA PHE A 36 18.45 -5.44 -5.76
C PHE A 36 17.14 -5.71 -6.54
N PHE A 37 16.83 -4.92 -7.55
CA PHE A 37 15.63 -5.16 -8.38
C PHE A 37 15.72 -6.48 -9.15
N ASN A 38 16.92 -6.87 -9.58
CA ASN A 38 17.14 -8.16 -10.25
C ASN A 38 16.88 -9.36 -9.35
N VAL A 39 17.00 -9.23 -8.01
CA VAL A 39 16.58 -10.28 -7.05
C VAL A 39 15.12 -10.67 -7.31
N PHE A 40 14.27 -9.69 -7.60
CA PHE A 40 12.84 -9.88 -7.86
C PHE A 40 12.51 -10.15 -9.35
N GLY A 41 13.52 -10.30 -10.20
CA GLY A 41 13.35 -10.53 -11.62
C GLY A 41 12.91 -9.30 -12.42
N ILE A 42 13.11 -8.11 -11.85
CA ILE A 42 12.72 -6.84 -12.45
C ILE A 42 13.95 -6.04 -12.88
N THR A 43 13.91 -5.53 -14.09
CA THR A 43 14.90 -4.55 -14.55
C THR A 43 14.48 -3.17 -14.10
N ARG A 44 15.23 -2.57 -13.17
CA ARG A 44 14.92 -1.25 -12.58
C ARG A 44 14.60 -0.19 -13.64
N ARG A 45 15.34 -0.10 -14.76
CA ARG A 45 15.12 0.89 -15.83
C ARG A 45 13.70 0.92 -16.39
N ARG A 46 12.95 -0.16 -16.24
CA ARG A 46 11.56 -0.25 -16.73
C ARG A 46 10.54 0.39 -15.80
N ILE A 47 10.89 0.61 -14.53
CA ILE A 47 9.93 1.00 -13.49
C ILE A 47 10.37 2.23 -12.70
N ALA A 48 11.68 2.53 -12.61
CA ALA A 48 12.21 3.58 -11.77
C ALA A 48 13.37 4.34 -12.42
N SER A 49 13.51 5.62 -12.06
CA SER A 49 14.60 6.50 -12.45
C SER A 49 15.57 6.72 -11.30
N PHE A 50 16.84 6.93 -11.63
CA PHE A 50 17.85 7.43 -10.71
C PHE A 50 17.97 8.94 -10.80
N GLU A 51 18.40 9.56 -9.69
CA GLU A 51 18.73 11.00 -9.64
C GLU A 51 17.59 11.87 -10.19
N GLU A 52 16.34 11.55 -9.77
CA GLU A 52 15.19 12.33 -10.21
C GLU A 52 15.25 13.75 -9.61
N PRO A 53 15.33 14.80 -10.45
CA PRO A 53 15.39 16.17 -9.95
C PRO A 53 14.05 16.55 -9.32
N VAL A 54 14.10 17.15 -8.14
CA VAL A 54 12.91 17.57 -7.41
C VAL A 54 13.18 18.89 -6.67
N LYS A 55 12.14 19.70 -6.47
CA LYS A 55 12.16 20.82 -5.55
C LYS A 55 11.84 20.35 -4.14
N LYS A 56 12.67 20.72 -3.18
CA LYS A 56 12.41 20.45 -1.76
C LYS A 56 11.40 21.44 -1.18
N ALA A 57 10.97 21.17 0.05
CA ALA A 57 10.06 22.05 0.77
C ALA A 57 10.57 23.46 0.99
N ASP A 58 11.88 23.68 0.97
CA ASP A 58 12.56 24.97 1.10
C ASP A 58 12.89 25.64 -0.25
N ASP A 59 12.24 25.23 -1.34
CA ASP A 59 12.47 25.65 -2.73
C ASP A 59 13.87 25.38 -3.29
N LYS A 60 14.75 24.71 -2.52
CA LYS A 60 16.05 24.27 -3.03
C LYS A 60 15.87 23.05 -3.92
N GLY A 61 16.68 22.98 -4.98
CA GLY A 61 16.78 21.81 -5.81
C GLY A 61 17.37 20.63 -5.03
N GLY A 62 16.94 19.41 -5.36
CA GLY A 62 17.48 18.16 -4.82
C GLY A 62 17.33 17.06 -5.85
N PHE A 63 17.94 15.91 -5.53
CA PHE A 63 17.83 14.71 -6.34
C PHE A 63 17.40 13.56 -5.45
N ILE A 64 16.39 12.83 -5.91
CA ILE A 64 15.97 11.56 -5.28
C ILE A 64 16.86 10.47 -5.84
N ASP A 65 17.50 9.68 -4.99
CA ASP A 65 18.44 8.64 -5.43
C ASP A 65 17.78 7.64 -6.38
N LEU A 66 16.56 7.18 -6.05
CA LEU A 66 15.74 6.37 -6.96
C LEU A 66 14.25 6.63 -6.71
N LEU A 67 13.50 6.85 -7.79
CA LEU A 67 12.06 7.04 -7.74
C LEU A 67 11.34 6.06 -8.67
N TRP A 68 10.48 5.24 -8.09
CA TRP A 68 9.41 4.52 -8.78
C TRP A 68 8.09 5.20 -8.47
N ARG A 69 7.64 6.04 -9.42
CA ARG A 69 6.49 6.93 -9.24
C ARG A 69 5.25 6.17 -8.77
N GLY A 70 4.61 6.68 -7.72
CA GLY A 70 3.41 6.09 -7.11
C GLY A 70 3.65 4.81 -6.30
N GLN A 71 4.91 4.31 -6.19
CA GLN A 71 5.20 3.06 -5.49
C GLN A 71 6.31 3.18 -4.47
N LEU A 72 7.52 3.55 -4.87
CA LEU A 72 8.70 3.46 -4.02
C LEU A 72 9.63 4.65 -4.23
N LEU A 73 10.04 5.28 -3.14
CA LEU A 73 11.16 6.20 -3.09
C LEU A 73 12.29 5.54 -2.31
N VAL A 74 13.49 5.61 -2.86
CA VAL A 74 14.69 5.10 -2.21
C VAL A 74 15.64 6.25 -1.90
N GLU A 75 16.21 6.22 -0.71
CA GLU A 75 17.31 7.08 -0.29
C GLU A 75 18.44 6.20 0.22
N HIS A 76 19.61 6.33 -0.36
CA HIS A 76 20.78 5.54 -0.01
C HIS A 76 21.80 6.38 0.76
N LYS A 77 22.54 5.75 1.66
CA LYS A 77 23.60 6.40 2.44
C LYS A 77 24.83 5.53 2.52
N SER A 78 25.97 6.16 2.70
CA SER A 78 27.22 5.46 3.01
C SER A 78 27.07 4.66 4.30
N ARG A 79 27.75 3.53 4.38
CA ARG A 79 27.68 2.59 5.50
C ARG A 79 27.86 3.28 6.85
N GLY A 80 26.95 2.96 7.78
CA GLY A 80 26.95 3.50 9.15
C GLY A 80 26.32 4.88 9.31
N LYS A 81 25.79 5.48 8.24
CA LYS A 81 25.05 6.74 8.35
C LYS A 81 23.65 6.52 8.92
N SER A 82 23.08 7.59 9.47
CA SER A 82 21.76 7.55 10.10
C SER A 82 20.64 7.34 9.06
N LEU A 83 19.91 6.24 9.18
CA LEU A 83 18.72 5.97 8.37
C LEU A 83 17.54 6.88 8.75
N ASP A 84 17.50 7.45 9.96
CA ASP A 84 16.48 8.44 10.34
C ASP A 84 16.65 9.74 9.55
N LYS A 85 17.89 10.18 9.36
CA LYS A 85 18.19 11.34 8.53
C LYS A 85 17.84 11.09 7.07
N ALA A 86 18.15 9.89 6.55
CA ALA A 86 17.78 9.49 5.20
C ALA A 86 16.26 9.50 5.01
N PHE A 87 15.50 8.98 5.96
CA PHE A 87 14.04 9.02 5.93
C PHE A 87 13.49 10.45 5.97
N SER A 88 14.03 11.31 6.83
CA SER A 88 13.63 12.72 6.88
C SER A 88 13.91 13.43 5.56
N GLN A 89 15.07 13.18 4.95
CA GLN A 89 15.43 13.70 3.65
C GLN A 89 14.47 13.21 2.56
N ALA A 90 14.11 11.93 2.55
CA ALA A 90 13.15 11.38 1.60
C ALA A 90 11.78 12.09 1.67
N LYS A 91 11.33 12.47 2.86
CA LYS A 91 10.08 13.24 3.05
C LYS A 91 10.16 14.68 2.57
N GLU A 92 11.33 15.31 2.62
CA GLU A 92 11.52 16.68 2.12
C GLU A 92 11.26 16.82 0.61
N TYR A 93 11.30 15.71 -0.13
CA TYR A 93 11.00 15.68 -1.56
C TYR A 93 9.51 15.66 -1.91
N PHE A 94 8.62 15.30 -0.97
CA PHE A 94 7.18 15.13 -1.24
C PHE A 94 6.50 16.38 -1.80
N PRO A 95 6.76 17.59 -1.29
CA PRO A 95 6.16 18.81 -1.84
C PRO A 95 6.47 19.05 -3.32
N GLY A 96 7.61 18.54 -3.80
CA GLY A 96 8.02 18.65 -5.20
C GLY A 96 7.47 17.59 -6.12
N LEU A 97 6.80 16.56 -5.58
CA LEU A 97 6.17 15.49 -6.34
C LEU A 97 4.69 15.79 -6.60
N LYS A 98 4.18 15.35 -7.76
CA LYS A 98 2.74 15.38 -8.02
C LYS A 98 2.05 14.33 -7.15
N GLU A 99 0.81 14.57 -6.73
CA GLU A 99 0.04 13.66 -5.87
C GLU A 99 0.02 12.20 -6.39
N ARG A 100 -0.15 12.01 -7.70
CA ARG A 100 -0.14 10.69 -8.35
C ARG A 100 1.23 9.99 -8.34
N ASP A 101 2.31 10.73 -8.14
CA ASP A 101 3.68 10.25 -8.15
C ASP A 101 4.21 9.99 -6.72
N LEU A 102 3.43 10.36 -5.68
CA LEU A 102 3.78 10.13 -4.28
C LEU A 102 3.96 8.63 -4.02
N PRO A 103 5.05 8.22 -3.37
CA PRO A 103 5.33 6.82 -3.12
C PRO A 103 4.41 6.25 -2.03
N LYS A 104 4.13 4.95 -2.10
CA LYS A 104 3.50 4.18 -1.01
C LYS A 104 4.51 3.69 0.01
N TYR A 105 5.74 3.49 -0.44
CA TYR A 105 6.85 2.99 0.36
C TYR A 105 8.05 3.92 0.28
N ILE A 106 8.77 4.07 1.41
CA ILE A 106 10.11 4.64 1.43
C ILE A 106 11.06 3.53 1.87
N LEU A 107 12.12 3.31 1.12
CA LEU A 107 13.18 2.36 1.43
C LEU A 107 14.48 3.11 1.62
N VAL A 108 15.06 3.00 2.80
CA VAL A 108 16.38 3.57 3.08
C VAL A 108 17.38 2.45 3.36
N SER A 109 18.62 2.63 2.89
CA SER A 109 19.69 1.64 3.07
C SER A 109 21.05 2.33 3.19
N ASP A 110 21.99 1.64 3.86
CA ASP A 110 23.39 2.01 3.95
C ASP A 110 24.32 0.84 3.58
N PHE A 111 23.93 -0.02 2.64
CA PHE A 111 24.53 -1.31 2.28
C PHE A 111 24.43 -2.37 3.38
N SER A 112 24.52 -2.00 4.67
CA SER A 112 24.54 -2.97 5.78
C SER A 112 23.15 -3.40 6.22
N LYS A 113 22.16 -2.56 6.02
CA LYS A 113 20.79 -2.77 6.46
C LYS A 113 19.78 -2.04 5.60
N PHE A 114 18.57 -2.53 5.65
CA PHE A 114 17.39 -1.92 5.02
C PHE A 114 16.41 -1.47 6.07
N ARG A 115 15.74 -0.34 5.81
CA ARG A 115 14.56 0.07 6.56
C ARG A 115 13.47 0.44 5.57
N LEU A 116 12.38 -0.31 5.59
CA LEU A 116 11.20 -0.10 4.77
C LEU A 116 10.11 0.58 5.60
N TYR A 117 9.58 1.66 5.08
CA TYR A 117 8.42 2.36 5.62
C TYR A 117 7.24 2.14 4.68
N ASN A 118 6.12 1.69 5.23
CA ASN A 118 4.84 1.66 4.53
C ASN A 118 4.05 2.90 4.94
N LEU A 119 3.85 3.83 4.02
CA LEU A 119 3.19 5.11 4.29
C LEU A 119 1.67 4.99 4.40
N GLU A 120 1.07 3.89 3.90
CA GLU A 120 -0.37 3.63 4.04
C GLU A 120 -0.72 3.11 5.44
N THR A 121 0.15 2.27 6.04
CA THR A 121 -0.07 1.67 7.36
C THR A 121 0.70 2.35 8.49
N ASN A 122 1.63 3.25 8.16
CA ASN A 122 2.61 3.86 9.08
C ASN A 122 3.50 2.84 9.80
N GLU A 123 3.70 1.66 9.21
CA GLU A 123 4.58 0.65 9.74
C GLU A 123 5.99 0.82 9.21
N GLN A 124 6.97 0.51 10.06
CA GLN A 124 8.37 0.44 9.65
C GLN A 124 9.00 -0.89 10.06
N ILE A 125 9.84 -1.41 9.20
CA ILE A 125 10.57 -2.66 9.44
C ILE A 125 12.03 -2.42 9.07
N GLU A 126 12.95 -2.71 10.01
CA GLU A 126 14.39 -2.65 9.79
C GLU A 126 15.00 -4.04 9.93
N PHE A 127 15.92 -4.40 9.05
CA PHE A 127 16.63 -5.65 9.08
C PHE A 127 18.01 -5.52 8.39
N PRO A 128 19.01 -6.31 8.81
CA PRO A 128 20.32 -6.29 8.19
C PRO A 128 20.30 -6.95 6.78
N LEU A 129 21.23 -6.55 5.92
CA LEU A 129 21.37 -7.06 4.55
C LEU A 129 21.36 -8.60 4.51
N LYS A 130 22.06 -9.27 5.45
CA LYS A 130 22.13 -10.74 5.54
C LYS A 130 20.79 -11.43 5.74
N GLU A 131 19.77 -10.72 6.23
CA GLU A 131 18.42 -11.22 6.48
C GLU A 131 17.43 -10.89 5.35
N LEU A 132 17.90 -10.29 4.23
CA LEU A 132 17.05 -9.97 3.09
C LEU A 132 16.26 -11.19 2.62
N TYR A 133 16.88 -12.38 2.55
CA TYR A 133 16.24 -13.62 2.09
C TYR A 133 15.04 -14.04 2.95
N GLN A 134 15.01 -13.65 4.24
CA GLN A 134 13.87 -13.90 5.13
C GLN A 134 12.77 -12.88 4.90
N ASN A 135 13.13 -11.66 4.50
CA ASN A 135 12.27 -10.50 4.41
C ASN A 135 11.79 -10.18 2.97
N VAL A 136 12.08 -11.04 1.99
CA VAL A 136 11.72 -10.81 0.56
C VAL A 136 10.23 -10.59 0.35
N LYS A 137 9.36 -11.13 1.20
CA LYS A 137 7.91 -10.95 1.10
C LYS A 137 7.46 -9.51 1.32
N LEU A 138 8.21 -8.70 2.07
CA LEU A 138 7.95 -7.27 2.26
C LEU A 138 8.00 -6.49 0.93
N PHE A 139 8.76 -7.00 -0.01
CA PHE A 139 8.98 -6.44 -1.34
C PHE A 139 8.12 -7.13 -2.43
N GLY A 140 7.06 -7.82 -2.02
CA GLY A 140 6.16 -8.51 -2.95
C GLY A 140 5.61 -7.60 -4.05
N PHE A 141 5.41 -6.32 -3.73
CA PHE A 141 4.96 -5.30 -4.69
C PHE A 141 5.97 -5.09 -5.84
N ILE A 142 7.27 -5.32 -5.64
CA ILE A 142 8.30 -5.25 -6.69
C ILE A 142 8.11 -6.41 -7.67
N ALA A 143 7.92 -7.62 -7.16
CA ALA A 143 7.75 -8.82 -7.96
C ALA A 143 6.36 -8.94 -8.64
N GLY A 144 5.47 -7.95 -8.45
CA GLY A 144 4.11 -7.97 -8.96
C GLY A 144 3.16 -8.87 -8.18
N TYR A 145 3.58 -9.35 -7.01
CA TYR A 145 2.68 -10.00 -6.07
C TYR A 145 1.84 -8.93 -5.38
N GLN A 146 0.53 -8.96 -5.61
CA GLN A 146 -0.38 -8.17 -4.82
C GLN A 146 -0.38 -8.75 -3.40
N THR A 147 0.21 -8.04 -2.46
CA THR A 147 0.01 -8.34 -1.05
C THR A 147 -1.41 -7.88 -0.73
N GLN A 148 -2.38 -8.79 -0.85
CA GLN A 148 -3.65 -8.58 -0.19
C GLN A 148 -3.34 -8.62 1.32
N ILE A 149 -3.15 -7.46 1.91
CA ILE A 149 -3.24 -7.32 3.36
C ILE A 149 -4.71 -7.58 3.65
N ILE A 150 -5.04 -8.83 3.98
CA ILE A 150 -6.32 -9.15 4.62
C ILE A 150 -6.20 -8.50 6.00
N LYS A 151 -6.58 -7.22 6.08
CA LYS A 151 -6.76 -6.57 7.38
C LYS A 151 -7.80 -7.43 8.11
N PRO A 152 -7.53 -7.89 9.34
CA PRO A 152 -8.56 -8.53 10.14
C PRO A 152 -9.78 -7.62 10.08
N GLN A 153 -10.94 -8.18 9.71
CA GLN A 153 -12.16 -7.38 9.64
C GLN A 153 -12.36 -6.75 11.01
N ASP A 154 -12.56 -5.43 11.03
CA ASP A 154 -12.87 -4.71 12.26
C ASP A 154 -14.02 -5.44 12.96
N PRO A 155 -13.91 -5.76 14.26
CA PRO A 155 -14.99 -6.39 15.03
C PRO A 155 -16.33 -5.67 14.89
N ILE A 156 -16.30 -4.36 14.63
CA ILE A 156 -17.49 -3.54 14.32
C ILE A 156 -18.14 -4.00 13.00
N ASN A 157 -17.35 -4.29 11.98
CA ASN A 157 -17.87 -4.75 10.69
C ASN A 157 -18.49 -6.14 10.79
N ILE A 158 -17.90 -7.04 11.59
CA ILE A 158 -18.45 -8.37 11.86
C ILE A 158 -19.81 -8.24 12.55
N LYS A 159 -19.90 -7.43 13.63
CA LYS A 159 -21.15 -7.16 14.34
C LYS A 159 -22.22 -6.49 13.45
N ALA A 160 -21.80 -5.61 12.55
CA ALA A 160 -22.70 -4.98 11.60
C ALA A 160 -23.27 -5.99 10.60
N ALA A 161 -22.43 -6.88 10.07
CA ALA A 161 -22.85 -7.96 9.18
C ALA A 161 -23.83 -8.94 9.87
N GLU A 162 -23.55 -9.33 11.13
CA GLU A 162 -24.45 -10.18 11.91
C GLU A 162 -25.81 -9.52 12.16
N ARG A 163 -25.84 -8.23 12.50
CA ARG A 163 -27.08 -7.49 12.69
C ARG A 163 -27.89 -7.37 11.40
N MET A 164 -27.20 -7.17 10.28
CA MET A 164 -27.84 -7.11 8.97
C MET A 164 -28.43 -8.48 8.58
N GLY A 165 -27.73 -9.58 8.85
CA GLY A 165 -28.25 -10.94 8.68
C GLY A 165 -29.53 -11.18 9.50
N LYS A 166 -29.52 -10.82 10.79
CA LYS A 166 -30.71 -10.94 11.65
C LYS A 166 -31.89 -10.09 11.15
N LEU A 167 -31.63 -8.88 10.64
CA LEU A 167 -32.66 -8.02 10.05
C LEU A 167 -33.23 -8.64 8.77
N HIS A 168 -32.38 -9.20 7.90
CA HIS A 168 -32.80 -9.92 6.71
C HIS A 168 -33.75 -11.07 7.06
N ASP A 169 -33.36 -11.91 8.02
CA ASP A 169 -34.15 -13.07 8.43
C ASP A 169 -35.49 -12.68 9.08
N ALA A 170 -35.48 -11.62 9.88
CA ALA A 170 -36.72 -11.10 10.50
C ALA A 170 -37.69 -10.55 9.43
N LEU A 171 -37.19 -9.82 8.43
CA LEU A 171 -38.00 -9.31 7.32
C LEU A 171 -38.53 -10.46 6.45
N LYS A 172 -37.73 -11.48 6.20
CA LYS A 172 -38.14 -12.69 5.48
C LYS A 172 -39.26 -13.46 6.20
N ALA A 173 -39.16 -13.57 7.52
CA ALA A 173 -40.19 -14.22 8.35
C ALA A 173 -41.55 -13.50 8.34
N VAL A 174 -41.55 -12.17 8.12
CA VAL A 174 -42.76 -11.33 7.99
C VAL A 174 -43.30 -11.32 6.55
N GLY A 175 -42.67 -12.05 5.62
CA GLY A 175 -43.15 -12.23 4.24
C GLY A 175 -42.52 -11.34 3.20
N TYR A 176 -41.46 -10.58 3.55
CA TYR A 176 -40.67 -9.86 2.55
C TYR A 176 -39.66 -10.81 1.90
N THR A 177 -39.75 -11.04 0.59
CA THR A 177 -38.88 -11.99 -0.12
C THR A 177 -38.40 -11.40 -1.45
N GLY A 178 -37.37 -12.02 -2.03
CA GLY A 178 -36.88 -11.72 -3.36
C GLY A 178 -36.06 -10.43 -3.48
N HIS A 179 -35.83 -10.02 -4.71
CA HIS A 179 -34.94 -8.91 -5.06
C HIS A 179 -35.31 -7.56 -4.39
N ALA A 180 -36.61 -7.35 -4.11
CA ALA A 180 -37.08 -6.14 -3.44
C ALA A 180 -36.53 -6.03 -1.99
N LEU A 181 -36.42 -7.16 -1.27
CA LEU A 181 -35.80 -7.20 0.06
C LEU A 181 -34.32 -6.90 0.00
N GLU A 182 -33.61 -7.49 -0.97
CA GLU A 182 -32.18 -7.25 -1.16
C GLU A 182 -31.88 -5.78 -1.45
N LEU A 183 -32.63 -5.17 -2.38
CA LEU A 183 -32.50 -3.75 -2.70
C LEU A 183 -32.80 -2.85 -1.50
N TYR A 184 -33.80 -3.21 -0.69
CA TYR A 184 -34.11 -2.46 0.53
C TYR A 184 -32.97 -2.48 1.53
N LEU A 185 -32.39 -3.67 1.78
CA LEU A 185 -31.25 -3.83 2.70
C LEU A 185 -30.00 -3.09 2.21
N VAL A 186 -29.71 -3.17 0.91
CA VAL A 186 -28.58 -2.44 0.32
C VAL A 186 -28.77 -0.94 0.50
N ARG A 187 -29.95 -0.39 0.20
CA ARG A 187 -30.25 1.03 0.40
C ARG A 187 -30.17 1.44 1.87
N LEU A 188 -30.64 0.60 2.79
CA LEU A 188 -30.51 0.84 4.23
C LEU A 188 -29.05 0.92 4.65
N LEU A 189 -28.22 0.01 4.15
CA LEU A 189 -26.78 -0.02 4.43
C LEU A 189 -26.10 1.27 3.95
N PHE A 190 -26.40 1.75 2.75
CA PHE A 190 -25.91 3.03 2.26
C PHE A 190 -26.38 4.22 3.09
N CYS A 191 -27.62 4.21 3.59
CA CYS A 191 -28.12 5.26 4.49
C CYS A 191 -27.42 5.28 5.86
N LEU A 192 -26.97 4.13 6.34
CA LEU A 192 -26.26 4.00 7.62
C LEU A 192 -24.76 4.38 7.51
N GLN A 193 -24.19 4.32 6.32
CA GLN A 193 -22.85 4.83 6.09
C GLN A 193 -22.87 6.36 6.17
N LYS A 194 -22.14 6.93 7.12
CA LYS A 194 -21.93 8.38 7.27
C LYS A 194 -21.00 8.88 6.15
N THR A 195 -21.42 8.80 4.90
CA THR A 195 -20.71 9.45 3.81
C THR A 195 -21.30 10.83 3.55
N PRO A 196 -20.47 11.86 3.32
CA PRO A 196 -20.95 13.23 3.09
C PRO A 196 -21.83 13.40 1.85
N LEU A 197 -21.96 12.35 1.02
CA LEU A 197 -22.74 12.35 -0.23
C LEU A 197 -24.25 12.08 -0.04
N PHE A 198 -24.71 11.64 1.15
CA PHE A 198 -26.12 11.37 1.39
C PHE A 198 -26.76 12.46 2.26
N SER A 199 -27.40 13.41 1.61
CA SER A 199 -28.27 14.39 2.24
C SER A 199 -29.35 13.68 3.09
N LYS A 200 -29.61 14.18 4.31
CA LYS A 200 -30.67 13.72 5.21
C LYS A 200 -32.05 13.50 4.54
N ASN A 201 -32.30 14.20 3.41
CA ASN A 201 -33.57 14.14 2.66
C ASN A 201 -33.77 12.85 1.86
N VAL A 202 -32.71 12.10 1.52
CA VAL A 202 -32.83 10.85 0.74
C VAL A 202 -33.22 9.67 1.62
N CYS A 203 -32.70 9.61 2.85
CA CYS A 203 -33.08 8.56 3.82
C CYS A 203 -34.55 8.66 4.21
N TYR A 204 -35.05 9.88 4.41
CA TYR A 204 -36.46 10.09 4.83
C TYR A 204 -37.48 9.64 3.80
N LYS A 205 -37.17 9.80 2.49
CA LYS A 205 -38.05 9.36 1.39
C LYS A 205 -38.10 7.83 1.23
N ILE A 206 -37.08 7.09 1.68
CA ILE A 206 -37.02 5.63 1.55
C ILE A 206 -37.83 4.95 2.67
N THR A 207 -37.88 5.56 3.87
CA THR A 207 -38.57 5.01 5.03
C THR A 207 -40.04 5.40 5.13
N SER A 208 -40.51 6.43 4.39
CA SER A 208 -41.84 6.98 4.48
C SER A 208 -42.85 6.54 3.42
N LYS A 209 -42.50 5.60 2.51
CA LYS A 209 -43.48 5.04 1.58
C LYS A 209 -44.37 4.00 2.25
N PRO A 210 -45.69 4.20 2.28
CA PRO A 210 -46.62 3.23 2.86
C PRO A 210 -46.63 1.92 2.06
N LYS A 211 -46.82 0.82 2.78
CA LYS A 211 -46.85 -0.59 2.30
C LYS A 211 -47.61 -0.84 0.98
N ARG A 212 -48.60 0.01 0.66
CA ARG A 212 -49.45 -0.15 -0.52
C ARG A 212 -48.82 0.24 -1.86
N GLN A 213 -47.78 1.07 -1.85
CA GLN A 213 -47.15 1.51 -3.12
C GLN A 213 -45.94 0.63 -3.53
N MET A 214 -45.43 -0.25 -2.65
CA MET A 214 -44.38 -1.20 -3.02
C MET A 214 -44.89 -2.42 -3.81
N MET A 215 -46.19 -2.71 -3.77
CA MET A 215 -46.80 -3.81 -4.55
C MET A 215 -47.21 -3.45 -5.98
N ALA A 216 -47.18 -2.17 -6.38
CA ALA A 216 -47.61 -1.72 -7.70
C ALA A 216 -46.45 -1.40 -8.68
N ALA A 217 -45.23 -1.78 -8.34
CA ALA A 217 -44.04 -1.56 -9.19
C ALA A 217 -43.28 -2.88 -9.44
N ILE A 218 -44.06 -3.94 -9.73
CA ILE A 218 -43.59 -5.19 -10.36
C ILE A 218 -44.22 -5.26 -11.77
#